data_3f5a7be6b98fc5a9e0bf81ccf0e30fbd
#
_entry.id   3f5a7be6b98fc5a9e0bf81ccf0e30fbd
#
_cell.length_a   1.000
_cell.length_b   1.000
_cell.length_c   1.000
_cell.angle_alpha   90.00
_cell.angle_beta   90.00
_cell.angle_gamma   90.00
#
_symmetry.space_group_name_H-M   'P 1'
#
loop_
_entity.id
_entity.type
_entity.pdbx_description
1 polymer ?
#
loop_
_entity_poly.entity_id
_entity_poly.type
_entity_poly.pdbx_seq_one_letter_code
_entity_poly.pdbx_strand_id
1 'polypeptide(L)'
;MSFSSRLVSSLEKCFLTSDISKFTEIKEENIFKNQKYSFQLVARFEGSWQVAFKPVVEGDLAPYVTIREVVNIPAEIPTYPNCNPMPEVHEPGLYPDLLRPLKYRGTFRLHKMQSRALWIDIDPKCEITGEHILKVKLLRVGISSKGLTPTDEVAAEHELKFDIKDVEIPEQTLKFTQWFYADCIADYYNVEVFSDRHFEICENYARVAVENGRNMLMVPLLTYALDTYGGGERTTTQLIDVYKDGDNYTFGYDNLDRWLDMYRRVGVKYYEISPVFSQWGADNTPKVVATVNGEKKTIFGWGTNPLSEEYNTFIRAFLSGFIAHMKERGEDHKCWYHVSDEPTAEHFEQYKKGRDSIYDLVEDYETLDAVSHYEFCKLGLSKTPVPKTMVVHEFIDNGAPNLWTYYCGGQCDRISNCHFAMELARVRCLGTQMFKYDIQGFLHWGYNYYNYQWSYDKVAPFASSDGESFAASGDTYMVYPAPDGTPWESTRLRALYEGMEDMRVMQLASSLCGKETVVKAIEDIIGEVRFDKCILESDIMLAVRRAVNQLVFDKI
;
A
#
# COMPACT_ATOMS: atom_id res chain seq x y z
N MET A 1 -28.93 -24.50 -18.45
CA MET A 1 -27.61 -23.83 -18.54
C MET A 1 -27.05 -23.83 -17.13
N SER A 2 -25.88 -24.44 -16.92
CA SER A 2 -25.28 -24.52 -15.59
C SER A 2 -24.63 -23.17 -15.27
N PHE A 3 -25.18 -22.47 -14.32
CA PHE A 3 -24.68 -21.26 -13.72
C PHE A 3 -24.71 -21.43 -12.20
N SER A 4 -23.63 -21.10 -11.54
CA SER A 4 -23.52 -21.14 -10.09
C SER A 4 -22.86 -19.87 -9.56
N SER A 5 -23.21 -19.47 -8.35
CA SER A 5 -22.60 -18.34 -7.64
C SER A 5 -22.68 -18.54 -6.15
N ARG A 6 -21.79 -17.85 -5.40
CA ARG A 6 -21.81 -17.81 -3.94
C ARG A 6 -21.13 -16.56 -3.39
N LEU A 7 -21.45 -16.20 -2.15
CA LEU A 7 -20.75 -15.18 -1.41
C LEU A 7 -19.56 -15.81 -0.66
N VAL A 8 -18.38 -15.22 -0.80
CA VAL A 8 -17.14 -15.72 -0.21
C VAL A 8 -16.33 -14.57 0.41
N SER A 9 -15.35 -14.89 1.24
CA SER A 9 -14.44 -13.91 1.82
C SER A 9 -13.73 -13.05 0.77
N SER A 10 -13.38 -11.82 1.16
CA SER A 10 -12.44 -10.95 0.40
C SER A 10 -11.10 -11.63 0.15
N LEU A 11 -10.70 -12.57 0.99
CA LEU A 11 -9.40 -13.24 0.94
C LEU A 11 -9.29 -14.34 -0.12
N GLU A 12 -10.39 -14.72 -0.78
CA GLU A 12 -10.37 -15.73 -1.84
C GLU A 12 -9.83 -15.16 -3.16
N LYS A 13 -8.98 -15.93 -3.85
CA LYS A 13 -8.51 -15.60 -5.21
C LYS A 13 -9.27 -16.42 -6.24
N CYS A 14 -10.24 -15.80 -6.91
CA CYS A 14 -11.05 -16.44 -7.93
C CYS A 14 -10.36 -16.34 -9.31
N PHE A 15 -9.57 -17.36 -9.67
CA PHE A 15 -8.99 -17.50 -11.01
C PHE A 15 -10.06 -17.87 -12.04
N LEU A 16 -9.79 -17.64 -13.32
CA LEU A 16 -10.72 -17.99 -14.40
C LEU A 16 -11.08 -19.48 -14.44
N THR A 17 -10.20 -20.34 -13.92
CA THR A 17 -10.35 -21.79 -13.87
C THR A 17 -10.81 -22.32 -12.52
N SER A 18 -10.98 -21.46 -11.51
CA SER A 18 -11.35 -21.89 -10.16
C SER A 18 -12.67 -22.67 -10.13
N ASP A 19 -12.68 -23.73 -9.37
CA ASP A 19 -13.90 -24.41 -8.94
C ASP A 19 -14.46 -23.67 -7.72
N ILE A 20 -15.47 -22.83 -7.96
CA ILE A 20 -16.06 -21.99 -6.90
C ILE A 20 -16.78 -22.80 -5.82
N SER A 21 -17.05 -24.10 -6.03
CA SER A 21 -17.66 -24.96 -5.01
C SER A 21 -16.72 -25.23 -3.82
N LYS A 22 -15.42 -25.03 -4.01
CA LYS A 22 -14.39 -25.23 -2.99
C LYS A 22 -14.26 -24.06 -2.02
N PHE A 23 -14.72 -22.85 -2.40
CA PHE A 23 -14.65 -21.69 -1.54
C PHE A 23 -15.70 -21.76 -0.44
N THR A 24 -15.33 -21.39 0.78
CA THR A 24 -16.24 -21.34 1.91
C THR A 24 -17.25 -20.20 1.74
N GLU A 25 -18.53 -20.53 1.80
CA GLU A 25 -19.62 -19.55 1.70
C GLU A 25 -19.75 -18.78 3.02
N ILE A 26 -19.82 -17.45 2.93
CA ILE A 26 -20.14 -16.58 4.06
C ILE A 26 -21.66 -16.31 4.12
N LYS A 27 -22.25 -16.32 5.32
CA LYS A 27 -23.69 -16.12 5.54
C LYS A 27 -24.02 -15.06 6.58
N GLU A 28 -23.07 -14.82 7.49
CA GLU A 28 -23.22 -13.85 8.57
C GLU A 28 -21.87 -13.28 9.00
N GLU A 29 -21.85 -12.01 9.38
CA GLU A 29 -20.67 -11.33 9.88
C GLU A 29 -21.01 -10.29 10.94
N ASN A 30 -20.13 -10.18 11.94
CA ASN A 30 -20.18 -9.15 12.96
C ASN A 30 -19.09 -8.11 12.67
N ILE A 31 -19.47 -6.84 12.54
CA ILE A 31 -18.56 -5.76 12.22
C ILE A 31 -18.77 -4.56 13.16
N PHE A 32 -17.80 -3.64 13.16
CA PHE A 32 -17.87 -2.38 13.89
C PHE A 32 -18.50 -1.28 13.03
N LYS A 33 -19.15 -0.27 13.67
CA LYS A 33 -19.89 0.77 12.94
C LYS A 33 -19.03 1.64 12.00
N ASN A 34 -17.72 1.73 12.24
CA ASN A 34 -16.75 2.44 11.39
C ASN A 34 -15.83 1.49 10.61
N GLN A 35 -16.15 0.20 10.53
CA GLN A 35 -15.38 -0.80 9.80
C GLN A 35 -15.83 -0.89 8.34
N LYS A 36 -14.88 -0.78 7.41
CA LYS A 36 -15.13 -1.08 6.00
C LYS A 36 -14.94 -2.57 5.75
N TYR A 37 -16.05 -3.29 5.54
CA TYR A 37 -16.03 -4.73 5.32
C TYR A 37 -16.09 -5.07 3.83
N SER A 38 -15.21 -5.99 3.39
CA SER A 38 -15.16 -6.46 2.00
C SER A 38 -15.45 -7.95 1.90
N PHE A 39 -16.14 -8.34 0.83
CA PHE A 39 -16.41 -9.73 0.45
C PHE A 39 -16.56 -9.84 -1.06
N GLN A 40 -16.70 -11.06 -1.59
CA GLN A 40 -16.84 -11.29 -3.01
C GLN A 40 -18.11 -12.09 -3.34
N LEU A 41 -18.72 -11.76 -4.47
CA LEU A 41 -19.64 -12.67 -5.16
C LEU A 41 -18.86 -13.35 -6.28
N VAL A 42 -18.56 -14.63 -6.13
CA VAL A 42 -17.93 -15.45 -7.17
C VAL A 42 -18.99 -16.17 -7.98
N ALA A 43 -18.77 -16.27 -9.29
CA ALA A 43 -19.71 -16.91 -10.20
C ALA A 43 -19.00 -17.69 -11.30
N ARG A 44 -19.58 -18.85 -11.69
CA ARG A 44 -19.09 -19.72 -12.75
C ARG A 44 -20.18 -20.01 -13.77
N PHE A 45 -19.82 -20.00 -15.04
CA PHE A 45 -20.74 -20.30 -16.15
C PHE A 45 -20.21 -21.44 -17.02
N GLU A 46 -21.02 -22.48 -17.18
CA GLU A 46 -20.70 -23.68 -17.99
C GLU A 46 -21.55 -23.80 -19.23
N GLY A 47 -22.24 -22.72 -19.63
CA GLY A 47 -23.07 -22.69 -20.81
C GLY A 47 -22.32 -22.58 -22.13
N SER A 48 -23.02 -22.31 -23.23
CA SER A 48 -22.46 -22.44 -24.57
C SER A 48 -21.50 -21.33 -25.01
N TRP A 49 -21.66 -20.07 -24.52
CA TRP A 49 -20.88 -18.93 -25.01
C TRP A 49 -20.58 -17.93 -23.90
N GLN A 50 -21.52 -17.07 -23.60
CA GLN A 50 -21.41 -16.04 -22.56
C GLN A 50 -22.77 -15.73 -21.93
N VAL A 51 -22.73 -15.16 -20.77
CA VAL A 51 -23.89 -14.59 -20.06
C VAL A 51 -23.51 -13.26 -19.44
N ALA A 52 -24.47 -12.36 -19.35
CA ALA A 52 -24.28 -11.08 -18.67
C ALA A 52 -25.32 -10.90 -17.57
N PHE A 53 -24.93 -10.24 -16.50
CA PHE A 53 -25.76 -9.92 -15.35
C PHE A 53 -25.61 -8.46 -14.98
N LYS A 54 -26.66 -7.89 -14.41
CA LYS A 54 -26.60 -6.64 -13.67
C LYS A 54 -26.64 -6.99 -12.16
N PRO A 55 -25.56 -6.75 -11.40
CA PRO A 55 -25.61 -6.90 -9.96
C PRO A 55 -26.47 -5.78 -9.36
N VAL A 56 -27.31 -6.14 -8.40
CA VAL A 56 -28.16 -5.23 -7.63
C VAL A 56 -28.08 -5.64 -6.17
N VAL A 57 -28.07 -4.65 -5.28
CA VAL A 57 -28.13 -4.86 -3.85
C VAL A 57 -29.40 -4.24 -3.28
N GLU A 58 -29.99 -4.91 -2.28
CA GLU A 58 -31.20 -4.48 -1.59
C GLU A 58 -31.03 -4.63 -0.08
N GLY A 59 -31.81 -3.88 0.69
CA GLY A 59 -31.77 -3.80 2.14
C GLY A 59 -31.22 -2.46 2.62
N ASP A 60 -31.23 -2.26 3.94
CA ASP A 60 -30.85 -0.97 4.57
C ASP A 60 -29.38 -0.64 4.35
N LEU A 61 -28.53 -1.65 4.10
CA LEU A 61 -27.11 -1.48 3.81
C LEU A 61 -26.83 -1.06 2.36
N ALA A 62 -27.79 -1.14 1.44
CA ALA A 62 -27.57 -0.85 0.03
C ALA A 62 -26.95 0.53 -0.27
N PRO A 63 -27.28 1.63 0.46
CA PRO A 63 -26.66 2.93 0.25
C PRO A 63 -25.14 2.97 0.57
N TYR A 64 -24.65 2.04 1.37
CA TYR A 64 -23.26 1.95 1.82
C TYR A 64 -22.42 0.97 1.00
N VAL A 65 -22.99 0.40 -0.08
CA VAL A 65 -22.35 -0.65 -0.87
C VAL A 65 -21.69 -0.09 -2.13
N THR A 66 -20.46 -0.52 -2.37
CA THR A 66 -19.74 -0.32 -3.65
C THR A 66 -19.45 -1.67 -4.29
N ILE A 67 -19.77 -1.82 -5.58
CA ILE A 67 -19.51 -3.05 -6.35
C ILE A 67 -18.48 -2.78 -7.44
N ARG A 68 -17.44 -3.61 -7.50
CA ARG A 68 -16.38 -3.56 -8.50
C ARG A 68 -16.16 -4.95 -9.11
N GLU A 69 -15.66 -5.02 -10.32
CA GLU A 69 -15.22 -6.26 -10.95
C GLU A 69 -13.77 -6.57 -10.51
N VAL A 70 -13.49 -7.81 -10.12
CA VAL A 70 -12.13 -8.30 -9.98
C VAL A 70 -11.60 -8.67 -11.35
N VAL A 71 -10.61 -7.93 -11.84
CA VAL A 71 -10.01 -8.11 -13.16
C VAL A 71 -8.69 -8.85 -13.03
N ASN A 72 -8.48 -9.81 -13.93
CA ASN A 72 -7.24 -10.56 -13.99
C ASN A 72 -6.17 -9.77 -14.74
N ILE A 73 -4.97 -9.69 -14.17
CA ILE A 73 -3.80 -9.01 -14.69
C ILE A 73 -2.72 -10.04 -15.05
N PRO A 74 -1.99 -9.88 -16.17
CA PRO A 74 -0.86 -10.73 -16.52
C PRO A 74 0.24 -10.67 -15.46
N ALA A 75 0.83 -11.83 -15.16
CA ALA A 75 2.00 -11.97 -14.31
C ALA A 75 2.97 -12.98 -14.94
N GLU A 76 4.15 -12.52 -15.31
CA GLU A 76 5.22 -13.38 -15.83
C GLU A 76 6.04 -13.96 -14.68
N ILE A 77 6.25 -13.18 -13.62
CA ILE A 77 6.91 -13.61 -12.37
C ILE A 77 5.92 -13.45 -11.21
N PRO A 78 4.97 -14.40 -11.01
CA PRO A 78 3.93 -14.26 -9.98
C PRO A 78 4.47 -14.25 -8.54
N THR A 79 5.62 -14.88 -8.32
CA THR A 79 6.44 -14.87 -7.10
C THR A 79 7.85 -15.36 -7.40
N TYR A 80 8.76 -15.25 -6.43
CA TYR A 80 10.11 -15.78 -6.57
C TYR A 80 10.18 -17.29 -6.31
N PRO A 81 11.15 -18.04 -6.94
CA PRO A 81 11.30 -19.48 -6.77
C PRO A 81 11.63 -19.92 -5.34
N ASN A 82 12.22 -19.04 -4.53
CA ASN A 82 12.55 -19.30 -3.12
C ASN A 82 11.39 -18.99 -2.15
N CYS A 83 10.21 -18.68 -2.66
CA CYS A 83 9.02 -18.45 -1.84
C CYS A 83 8.58 -19.77 -1.18
N ASN A 84 8.66 -19.84 0.16
CA ASN A 84 8.27 -21.00 0.96
C ASN A 84 7.32 -20.55 2.11
N PRO A 85 6.13 -21.16 2.32
CA PRO A 85 5.57 -22.15 1.41
C PRO A 85 5.27 -21.56 0.03
N MET A 86 5.43 -22.37 -1.01
CA MET A 86 5.06 -21.96 -2.36
C MET A 86 3.52 -21.84 -2.45
N PRO A 87 2.97 -20.74 -2.99
CA PRO A 87 1.53 -20.63 -3.24
C PRO A 87 1.00 -21.76 -4.13
N GLU A 88 -0.28 -22.12 -3.96
CA GLU A 88 -0.93 -23.16 -4.80
C GLU A 88 -0.86 -22.84 -6.30
N VAL A 89 -0.97 -21.55 -6.65
CA VAL A 89 -0.86 -21.05 -8.03
C VAL A 89 0.32 -20.09 -8.09
N HIS A 90 1.35 -20.45 -8.83
CA HIS A 90 2.60 -19.68 -8.96
C HIS A 90 3.16 -19.66 -10.38
N GLU A 91 2.47 -20.32 -11.33
CA GLU A 91 2.88 -20.34 -12.73
C GLU A 91 2.54 -19.00 -13.42
N PRO A 92 3.30 -18.56 -14.43
CA PRO A 92 2.95 -17.41 -15.24
C PRO A 92 1.53 -17.49 -15.76
N GLY A 93 0.78 -16.38 -15.70
CA GLY A 93 -0.62 -16.41 -16.09
C GLY A 93 -1.41 -15.16 -15.78
N LEU A 94 -2.73 -15.33 -15.62
CA LEU A 94 -3.66 -14.25 -15.30
C LEU A 94 -4.11 -14.36 -13.86
N TYR A 95 -3.82 -13.32 -13.07
CA TYR A 95 -4.08 -13.27 -11.63
C TYR A 95 -5.18 -12.27 -11.27
N PRO A 96 -6.15 -12.65 -10.42
CA PRO A 96 -7.21 -11.75 -9.95
C PRO A 96 -6.61 -10.71 -8.99
N ASP A 97 -6.54 -9.44 -9.41
CA ASP A 97 -5.94 -8.38 -8.60
C ASP A 97 -6.63 -7.02 -8.71
N LEU A 98 -6.88 -6.52 -9.92
CA LEU A 98 -7.41 -5.17 -10.14
C LEU A 98 -8.88 -5.06 -9.76
N LEU A 99 -9.24 -4.10 -8.92
CA LEU A 99 -10.62 -3.74 -8.56
C LEU A 99 -11.10 -2.58 -9.44
N ARG A 100 -11.85 -2.89 -10.48
CA ARG A 100 -12.30 -1.93 -11.49
C ARG A 100 -13.80 -1.68 -11.40
N PRO A 101 -14.27 -0.42 -11.53
CA PRO A 101 -15.70 -0.14 -11.69
C PRO A 101 -16.31 -0.95 -12.85
N LEU A 102 -17.56 -1.38 -12.68
CA LEU A 102 -18.25 -2.17 -13.70
C LEU A 102 -18.37 -1.39 -15.02
N LYS A 103 -17.92 -1.98 -16.11
CA LYS A 103 -18.06 -1.44 -17.47
C LYS A 103 -19.46 -1.70 -18.05
N TYR A 104 -19.71 -1.22 -19.24
CA TYR A 104 -20.89 -1.53 -20.05
C TYR A 104 -22.22 -1.41 -19.28
N ARG A 105 -22.50 -0.22 -18.75
CA ARG A 105 -23.73 0.09 -18.00
C ARG A 105 -23.91 -0.75 -16.73
N GLY A 106 -22.80 -1.04 -16.03
CA GLY A 106 -22.83 -1.77 -14.78
C GLY A 106 -23.08 -3.27 -14.96
N THR A 107 -22.64 -3.87 -16.07
CA THR A 107 -22.82 -5.31 -16.32
C THR A 107 -21.59 -6.13 -15.95
N PHE A 108 -21.86 -7.30 -15.36
CA PHE A 108 -20.89 -8.34 -15.06
C PHE A 108 -21.03 -9.47 -16.11
N ARG A 109 -19.94 -9.88 -16.75
CA ARG A 109 -19.97 -10.88 -17.83
C ARG A 109 -19.15 -12.10 -17.47
N LEU A 110 -19.72 -13.26 -17.78
CA LEU A 110 -19.08 -14.57 -17.69
C LEU A 110 -19.01 -15.22 -19.07
N HIS A 111 -17.88 -15.81 -19.39
CA HIS A 111 -17.70 -16.64 -20.57
C HIS A 111 -17.76 -18.11 -20.20
N LYS A 112 -17.96 -18.95 -21.22
CA LYS A 112 -18.01 -20.41 -21.08
C LYS A 112 -16.80 -20.91 -20.28
N MET A 113 -17.05 -21.77 -19.31
CA MET A 113 -16.04 -22.45 -18.47
C MET A 113 -15.14 -21.49 -17.67
N GLN A 114 -15.61 -20.26 -17.42
CA GLN A 114 -14.87 -19.29 -16.62
C GLN A 114 -15.58 -19.00 -15.29
N SER A 115 -14.73 -18.81 -14.28
CA SER A 115 -15.11 -18.24 -12.99
C SER A 115 -14.63 -16.79 -12.92
N ARG A 116 -15.40 -15.91 -12.29
CA ARG A 116 -15.05 -14.50 -12.07
C ARG A 116 -15.66 -14.02 -10.76
N ALA A 117 -15.16 -12.90 -10.25
CA ALA A 117 -15.61 -12.31 -9.01
C ALA A 117 -16.07 -10.86 -9.19
N LEU A 118 -17.06 -10.49 -8.38
CA LEU A 118 -17.38 -9.12 -8.01
C LEU A 118 -16.86 -8.88 -6.61
N TRP A 119 -16.15 -7.79 -6.41
CA TRP A 119 -15.74 -7.29 -5.12
C TRP A 119 -16.82 -6.36 -4.58
N ILE A 120 -17.23 -6.55 -3.35
CA ILE A 120 -18.30 -5.80 -2.71
C ILE A 120 -17.77 -5.24 -1.39
N ASP A 121 -17.77 -3.91 -1.27
CA ASP A 121 -17.44 -3.22 -0.04
C ASP A 121 -18.71 -2.69 0.62
N ILE A 122 -18.78 -2.78 1.95
CA ILE A 122 -19.75 -2.09 2.79
C ILE A 122 -18.98 -1.14 3.69
N ASP A 123 -19.36 0.12 3.69
CA ASP A 123 -18.79 1.16 4.54
C ASP A 123 -19.90 1.87 5.34
N PRO A 124 -20.21 1.41 6.56
CA PRO A 124 -21.31 1.95 7.38
C PRO A 124 -21.12 3.40 7.80
N LYS A 125 -19.91 3.94 7.83
CA LYS A 125 -19.56 5.32 8.16
C LYS A 125 -20.13 5.84 9.48
N CYS A 126 -20.29 4.95 10.48
CA CYS A 126 -20.95 5.23 11.76
C CYS A 126 -22.44 5.62 11.64
N GLU A 127 -23.08 5.44 10.49
CA GLU A 127 -24.45 5.90 10.26
C GLU A 127 -25.51 4.83 10.56
N ILE A 128 -25.11 3.57 10.67
CA ILE A 128 -26.02 2.44 10.85
C ILE A 128 -25.43 1.40 11.80
N THR A 129 -26.27 0.83 12.68
CA THR A 129 -25.92 -0.21 13.66
C THR A 129 -27.06 -1.22 13.83
N GLY A 130 -26.77 -2.38 14.43
CA GLY A 130 -27.74 -3.46 14.66
C GLY A 130 -27.75 -4.51 13.58
N GLU A 131 -28.81 -5.33 13.56
CA GLU A 131 -28.97 -6.46 12.62
C GLU A 131 -29.54 -6.00 11.29
N HIS A 132 -28.87 -6.36 10.19
CA HIS A 132 -29.27 -6.04 8.84
C HIS A 132 -29.08 -7.24 7.90
N ILE A 133 -29.92 -7.32 6.87
CA ILE A 133 -29.78 -8.30 5.80
C ILE A 133 -29.48 -7.55 4.50
N LEU A 134 -28.32 -7.86 3.91
CA LEU A 134 -27.99 -7.41 2.56
C LEU A 134 -28.34 -8.52 1.58
N LYS A 135 -29.17 -8.19 0.59
CA LYS A 135 -29.47 -9.08 -0.55
C LYS A 135 -28.64 -8.68 -1.76
N VAL A 136 -27.92 -9.63 -2.32
CA VAL A 136 -27.11 -9.45 -3.54
C VAL A 136 -27.76 -10.28 -4.66
N LYS A 137 -28.24 -9.59 -5.69
CA LYS A 137 -28.95 -10.21 -6.84
C LYS A 137 -28.14 -10.07 -8.11
N LEU A 138 -28.21 -11.07 -8.96
CA LEU A 138 -27.74 -11.02 -10.33
C LEU A 138 -28.95 -11.08 -11.28
N LEU A 139 -29.31 -9.94 -11.87
CA LEU A 139 -30.37 -9.86 -12.86
C LEU A 139 -29.82 -10.19 -14.25
N ARG A 140 -30.52 -11.00 -15.03
CA ARG A 140 -30.08 -11.34 -16.39
C ARG A 140 -30.05 -10.11 -17.28
N VAL A 141 -29.07 -10.10 -18.18
CA VAL A 141 -28.98 -9.09 -19.25
C VAL A 141 -28.97 -9.83 -20.58
N GLY A 142 -29.94 -9.51 -21.42
CA GLY A 142 -30.01 -10.02 -22.80
C GLY A 142 -28.85 -9.45 -23.62
N ILE A 143 -28.18 -10.31 -24.36
CA ILE A 143 -27.08 -9.96 -25.27
C ILE A 143 -27.56 -10.17 -26.71
N SER A 144 -27.53 -9.12 -27.51
CA SER A 144 -27.93 -9.19 -28.92
C SER A 144 -27.03 -8.31 -29.78
N SER A 145 -27.22 -8.37 -31.12
CA SER A 145 -26.57 -7.44 -32.07
C SER A 145 -26.97 -5.98 -31.86
N LYS A 146 -28.10 -5.72 -31.17
CA LYS A 146 -28.56 -4.38 -30.81
C LYS A 146 -27.99 -3.87 -29.46
N GLY A 147 -27.17 -4.68 -28.76
CA GLY A 147 -26.53 -4.34 -27.50
C GLY A 147 -27.05 -5.16 -26.31
N LEU A 148 -26.94 -4.57 -25.14
CA LEU A 148 -27.31 -5.16 -23.85
C LEU A 148 -28.68 -4.66 -23.41
N THR A 149 -29.58 -5.58 -23.08
CA THR A 149 -30.93 -5.28 -22.62
C THR A 149 -31.12 -5.83 -21.21
N PRO A 150 -31.21 -4.98 -20.18
CA PRO A 150 -31.54 -5.43 -18.82
C PRO A 150 -32.91 -6.11 -18.77
N THR A 151 -33.04 -7.14 -17.94
CA THR A 151 -34.31 -7.82 -17.64
C THR A 151 -34.53 -7.84 -16.14
N ASP A 152 -35.75 -8.17 -15.71
CA ASP A 152 -36.07 -8.35 -14.28
C ASP A 152 -35.91 -9.83 -13.83
N GLU A 153 -35.39 -10.70 -14.71
CA GLU A 153 -35.16 -12.12 -14.39
C GLU A 153 -34.02 -12.25 -13.39
N VAL A 154 -34.31 -12.71 -12.19
CA VAL A 154 -33.32 -13.01 -11.14
C VAL A 154 -32.65 -14.35 -11.48
N ALA A 155 -31.37 -14.32 -11.79
CA ALA A 155 -30.57 -15.52 -12.06
C ALA A 155 -29.96 -16.12 -10.80
N ALA A 156 -29.63 -15.28 -9.83
CA ALA A 156 -29.18 -15.67 -8.49
C ALA A 156 -29.53 -14.58 -7.47
N GLU A 157 -29.79 -15.03 -6.24
CA GLU A 157 -29.99 -14.17 -5.07
C GLU A 157 -29.26 -14.79 -3.88
N HIS A 158 -28.53 -13.96 -3.16
CA HIS A 158 -27.80 -14.33 -1.96
C HIS A 158 -28.11 -13.34 -0.84
N GLU A 159 -28.18 -13.85 0.39
CA GLU A 159 -28.35 -13.03 1.60
C GLU A 159 -27.09 -13.11 2.46
N LEU A 160 -26.64 -11.98 2.97
CA LEU A 160 -25.59 -11.87 3.98
C LEU A 160 -26.13 -11.08 5.15
N LYS A 161 -26.11 -11.68 6.33
CA LYS A 161 -26.53 -11.05 7.58
C LYS A 161 -25.36 -10.30 8.19
N PHE A 162 -25.63 -9.09 8.65
CA PHE A 162 -24.70 -8.28 9.42
C PHE A 162 -25.27 -7.96 10.79
N ASP A 163 -24.43 -8.04 11.80
CA ASP A 163 -24.67 -7.43 13.10
C ASP A 163 -23.61 -6.35 13.30
N ILE A 164 -24.00 -5.10 13.09
CA ILE A 164 -23.13 -3.93 13.16
C ILE A 164 -23.14 -3.42 14.60
N LYS A 165 -22.04 -3.65 15.31
CA LYS A 165 -21.90 -3.27 16.71
C LYS A 165 -21.68 -1.77 16.87
N ASP A 166 -22.38 -1.15 17.83
CA ASP A 166 -22.24 0.29 18.16
C ASP A 166 -20.95 0.56 18.94
N VAL A 167 -19.84 0.19 18.32
CA VAL A 167 -18.48 0.39 18.83
C VAL A 167 -17.60 0.85 17.67
N GLU A 168 -16.71 1.78 17.96
CA GLU A 168 -15.73 2.27 16.98
C GLU A 168 -14.38 1.58 17.15
N ILE A 169 -13.81 1.16 16.03
CA ILE A 169 -12.40 0.81 15.96
C ILE A 169 -11.59 2.10 16.16
N PRO A 170 -10.58 2.12 17.07
CA PRO A 170 -9.79 3.32 17.35
C PRO A 170 -9.03 3.80 16.12
N GLU A 171 -8.60 5.06 16.12
CA GLU A 171 -7.72 5.57 15.07
C GLU A 171 -6.40 4.78 14.99
N GLN A 172 -5.84 4.72 13.77
CA GLN A 172 -4.58 4.04 13.55
C GLN A 172 -3.43 4.80 14.20
N THR A 173 -2.72 4.12 15.11
CA THR A 173 -1.48 4.61 15.74
C THR A 173 -0.23 4.19 14.98
N LEU A 174 -0.27 3.05 14.29
CA LEU A 174 0.80 2.60 13.41
C LEU A 174 1.07 3.66 12.33
N LYS A 175 2.30 4.07 12.18
CA LYS A 175 2.71 4.90 11.05
C LYS A 175 2.89 3.98 9.84
N PHE A 176 2.16 4.24 8.78
CA PHE A 176 2.20 3.43 7.58
C PHE A 176 2.54 4.31 6.38
N THR A 177 3.74 4.10 5.84
CA THR A 177 4.19 4.74 4.61
C THR A 177 4.29 3.74 3.47
N GLN A 178 3.94 4.22 2.29
CA GLN A 178 4.20 3.53 1.04
C GLN A 178 4.66 4.57 0.03
N TRP A 179 5.85 4.37 -0.56
CA TRP A 179 6.49 5.40 -1.35
C TRP A 179 5.67 5.80 -2.56
N PHE A 180 5.48 7.11 -2.65
CA PHE A 180 4.62 7.78 -3.60
C PHE A 180 5.46 8.43 -4.70
N TYR A 181 5.27 8.02 -5.95
CA TYR A 181 6.09 8.44 -7.08
C TYR A 181 5.33 9.44 -7.95
N ALA A 182 5.56 10.73 -7.73
CA ALA A 182 4.96 11.83 -8.47
C ALA A 182 5.40 11.88 -9.94
N ASP A 183 6.65 11.50 -10.21
CA ASP A 183 7.20 11.41 -11.56
C ASP A 183 6.51 10.31 -12.38
N CYS A 184 6.25 9.14 -11.80
CA CYS A 184 5.49 8.07 -12.45
C CYS A 184 4.08 8.52 -12.85
N ILE A 185 3.44 9.37 -12.04
CA ILE A 185 2.13 9.97 -12.36
C ILE A 185 2.24 10.91 -13.55
N ALA A 186 3.20 11.87 -13.51
CA ALA A 186 3.40 12.82 -14.59
C ALA A 186 3.68 12.11 -15.92
N ASP A 187 4.53 11.10 -15.86
CA ASP A 187 4.96 10.32 -17.02
C ASP A 187 3.84 9.47 -17.61
N TYR A 188 3.10 8.72 -16.76
CA TYR A 188 2.03 7.86 -17.23
C TYR A 188 0.88 8.66 -17.89
N TYR A 189 0.46 9.75 -17.24
CA TYR A 189 -0.64 10.59 -17.76
C TYR A 189 -0.18 11.62 -18.78
N ASN A 190 1.12 11.69 -19.06
CA ASN A 190 1.73 12.68 -19.97
C ASN A 190 1.30 14.12 -19.64
N VAL A 191 1.46 14.50 -18.38
CA VAL A 191 1.14 15.83 -17.86
C VAL A 191 2.41 16.54 -17.40
N GLU A 192 2.43 17.85 -17.55
CA GLU A 192 3.53 18.67 -17.05
C GLU A 192 3.61 18.58 -15.52
N VAL A 193 4.82 18.35 -15.01
CA VAL A 193 5.09 18.26 -13.57
C VAL A 193 4.67 19.57 -12.88
N PHE A 194 3.96 19.44 -11.76
CA PHE A 194 3.39 20.54 -10.96
C PHE A 194 2.37 21.44 -11.68
N SER A 195 1.88 21.04 -12.87
CA SER A 195 0.68 21.63 -13.43
C SER A 195 -0.55 21.35 -12.54
N ASP A 196 -1.65 22.11 -12.74
CA ASP A 196 -2.89 21.88 -12.01
C ASP A 196 -3.41 20.44 -12.17
N ARG A 197 -3.29 19.88 -13.39
CA ARG A 197 -3.69 18.51 -13.65
C ARG A 197 -2.80 17.48 -12.95
N HIS A 198 -1.50 17.72 -12.86
CA HIS A 198 -0.60 16.85 -12.12
C HIS A 198 -0.95 16.85 -10.63
N PHE A 199 -1.15 18.01 -10.02
CA PHE A 199 -1.59 18.12 -8.62
C PHE A 199 -2.94 17.44 -8.37
N GLU A 200 -3.91 17.59 -9.26
CA GLU A 200 -5.22 16.94 -9.16
C GLU A 200 -5.07 15.42 -9.13
N ILE A 201 -4.26 14.85 -10.02
CA ILE A 201 -4.02 13.41 -10.08
C ILE A 201 -3.26 12.94 -8.83
N CYS A 202 -2.21 13.65 -8.42
CA CYS A 202 -1.48 13.35 -7.17
C CYS A 202 -2.41 13.37 -5.95
N GLU A 203 -3.35 14.33 -5.88
CA GLU A 203 -4.35 14.38 -4.80
C GLU A 203 -5.26 13.15 -4.80
N ASN A 204 -5.71 12.69 -5.98
CA ASN A 204 -6.53 11.48 -6.09
C ASN A 204 -5.76 10.23 -5.62
N TYR A 205 -4.49 10.10 -6.00
CA TYR A 205 -3.63 9.01 -5.56
C TYR A 205 -3.38 9.06 -4.05
N ALA A 206 -3.07 10.23 -3.50
CA ALA A 206 -2.87 10.41 -2.06
C ALA A 206 -4.16 10.12 -1.27
N ARG A 207 -5.33 10.51 -1.78
CA ARG A 207 -6.63 10.19 -1.18
C ARG A 207 -6.86 8.69 -1.08
N VAL A 208 -6.65 7.95 -2.18
CA VAL A 208 -6.80 6.49 -2.19
C VAL A 208 -5.78 5.83 -1.25
N ALA A 209 -4.56 6.35 -1.14
CA ALA A 209 -3.58 5.87 -0.17
C ALA A 209 -4.09 6.04 1.27
N VAL A 210 -4.58 7.22 1.63
CA VAL A 210 -5.10 7.51 2.99
C VAL A 210 -6.35 6.67 3.30
N GLU A 211 -7.29 6.55 2.37
CA GLU A 211 -8.49 5.72 2.50
C GLU A 211 -8.17 4.22 2.70
N ASN A 212 -6.94 3.81 2.38
CA ASN A 212 -6.40 2.47 2.59
C ASN A 212 -5.30 2.44 3.66
N GLY A 213 -5.34 3.34 4.64
CA GLY A 213 -4.57 3.29 5.88
C GLY A 213 -3.16 3.89 5.82
N ARG A 214 -2.72 4.47 4.68
CA ARG A 214 -1.43 5.17 4.60
C ARG A 214 -1.58 6.55 5.21
N ASN A 215 -1.04 6.76 6.41
CA ASN A 215 -1.10 8.04 7.11
C ASN A 215 0.18 8.86 7.00
N MET A 216 1.19 8.32 6.33
CA MET A 216 2.46 8.95 6.00
C MET A 216 2.74 8.78 4.51
N LEU A 217 3.15 9.85 3.83
CA LEU A 217 3.51 9.82 2.41
C LEU A 217 4.79 10.61 2.15
N MET A 218 5.55 10.16 1.16
CA MET A 218 6.81 10.81 0.78
C MET A 218 6.58 12.18 0.15
N VAL A 219 7.42 13.14 0.54
CA VAL A 219 7.46 14.51 0.02
C VAL A 219 8.72 14.67 -0.81
N PRO A 220 8.63 14.86 -2.14
CA PRO A 220 9.78 14.97 -3.02
C PRO A 220 10.42 16.37 -2.94
N LEU A 221 11.14 16.66 -1.84
CA LEU A 221 11.87 17.94 -1.74
C LEU A 221 12.86 18.11 -2.88
N LEU A 222 13.57 17.02 -3.21
CA LEU A 222 14.47 16.86 -4.35
C LEU A 222 13.96 15.71 -5.22
N THR A 223 14.46 15.59 -6.45
CA THR A 223 14.16 14.43 -7.31
C THR A 223 14.65 13.16 -6.65
N TYR A 224 13.80 12.13 -6.63
CA TYR A 224 14.13 10.86 -5.97
C TYR A 224 15.43 10.25 -6.53
N ALA A 225 16.33 9.86 -5.63
CA ALA A 225 17.51 9.05 -5.94
C ALA A 225 17.28 7.59 -5.52
N LEU A 226 16.04 7.11 -5.61
CA LEU A 226 15.58 5.77 -5.28
C LEU A 226 15.24 5.02 -6.55
N ASP A 227 15.55 3.73 -6.62
CA ASP A 227 15.24 2.84 -7.74
C ASP A 227 15.69 3.40 -9.11
N THR A 228 16.80 4.10 -9.09
CA THR A 228 17.41 4.70 -10.29
C THR A 228 18.86 4.23 -10.39
N TYR A 229 19.27 3.75 -11.56
CA TYR A 229 20.66 3.34 -11.78
C TYR A 229 21.61 4.55 -11.80
N GLY A 230 22.87 4.31 -11.47
CA GLY A 230 23.90 5.35 -11.49
C GLY A 230 24.02 5.97 -12.88
N GLY A 231 23.79 7.29 -12.98
CA GLY A 231 23.75 8.06 -14.23
C GLY A 231 22.39 8.07 -14.93
N GLY A 232 21.37 7.37 -14.41
CA GLY A 232 20.02 7.39 -14.95
C GLY A 232 19.27 8.70 -14.68
N GLU A 233 18.31 9.02 -15.53
CA GLU A 233 17.50 10.23 -15.44
C GLU A 233 16.03 9.87 -15.13
N ARG A 234 15.53 10.39 -14.00
CA ARG A 234 14.08 10.41 -13.71
C ARG A 234 13.51 11.79 -14.04
N THR A 235 12.21 11.82 -14.32
CA THR A 235 11.48 13.09 -14.46
C THR A 235 11.61 13.90 -13.18
N THR A 236 12.04 15.17 -13.30
CA THR A 236 12.35 16.04 -12.17
C THR A 236 11.07 16.42 -11.42
N THR A 237 10.97 16.01 -10.16
CA THR A 237 9.83 16.32 -9.26
C THR A 237 10.28 17.05 -8.00
N GLN A 238 11.24 17.93 -8.12
CA GLN A 238 11.79 18.76 -7.04
C GLN A 238 10.79 19.85 -6.64
N LEU A 239 10.22 19.78 -5.43
CA LEU A 239 9.21 20.74 -4.93
C LEU A 239 9.79 22.08 -4.51
N ILE A 240 11.05 22.12 -4.10
CA ILE A 240 11.71 23.35 -3.63
C ILE A 240 12.52 23.94 -4.76
N ASP A 241 12.18 25.16 -5.18
CA ASP A 241 12.98 25.89 -6.12
C ASP A 241 14.32 26.30 -5.50
N VAL A 242 15.42 26.06 -6.19
CA VAL A 242 16.77 26.39 -5.74
C VAL A 242 17.33 27.49 -6.63
N TYR A 243 17.80 28.54 -6.00
CA TYR A 243 18.50 29.66 -6.67
C TYR A 243 19.95 29.70 -6.16
N LYS A 244 20.93 29.74 -7.08
CA LYS A 244 22.36 29.78 -6.75
C LYS A 244 22.99 31.06 -7.31
N ASP A 245 23.59 31.84 -6.40
CA ASP A 245 24.41 33.02 -6.75
C ASP A 245 25.76 32.91 -6.04
N GLY A 246 26.82 32.57 -6.82
CA GLY A 246 28.12 32.19 -6.26
C GLY A 246 27.97 30.96 -5.36
N ASP A 247 28.36 31.09 -4.10
CA ASP A 247 28.25 30.06 -3.08
C ASP A 247 26.97 30.20 -2.21
N ASN A 248 26.11 31.17 -2.52
CA ASN A 248 24.89 31.41 -1.77
C ASN A 248 23.71 30.69 -2.43
N TYR A 249 22.84 30.10 -1.57
CA TYR A 249 21.62 29.45 -1.97
C TYR A 249 20.41 30.12 -1.35
N THR A 250 19.37 30.33 -2.14
CA THR A 250 18.03 30.74 -1.67
C THR A 250 16.98 29.80 -2.20
N PHE A 251 15.81 29.74 -1.57
CA PHE A 251 14.82 28.70 -1.82
C PHE A 251 13.43 29.30 -2.01
N GLY A 252 12.66 28.72 -2.94
CA GLY A 252 11.24 29.01 -3.15
C GLY A 252 10.39 27.82 -2.76
N TYR A 253 9.28 28.05 -2.05
CA TYR A 253 8.47 27.01 -1.44
C TYR A 253 7.04 26.90 -2.01
N ASP A 254 6.70 27.60 -3.07
CA ASP A 254 5.33 27.67 -3.60
C ASP A 254 4.77 26.28 -3.95
N ASN A 255 5.55 25.43 -4.64
CA ASN A 255 5.14 24.07 -4.96
C ASN A 255 5.09 23.17 -3.73
N LEU A 256 6.01 23.34 -2.79
CA LEU A 256 6.00 22.61 -1.52
C LEU A 256 4.74 22.95 -0.71
N ASP A 257 4.41 24.23 -0.57
CA ASP A 257 3.22 24.68 0.16
C ASP A 257 1.96 24.11 -0.44
N ARG A 258 1.83 24.16 -1.76
CA ARG A 258 0.71 23.59 -2.49
C ARG A 258 0.62 22.07 -2.28
N TRP A 259 1.77 21.36 -2.23
CA TRP A 259 1.84 19.91 -1.98
C TRP A 259 1.40 19.55 -0.57
N LEU A 260 1.91 20.26 0.43
CA LEU A 260 1.54 20.03 1.83
C LEU A 260 0.07 20.36 2.11
N ASP A 261 -0.47 21.41 1.48
CA ASP A 261 -1.89 21.75 1.58
C ASP A 261 -2.76 20.66 0.94
N MET A 262 -2.34 20.09 -0.19
CA MET A 262 -2.99 18.94 -0.81
C MET A 262 -2.97 17.73 0.15
N TYR A 263 -1.82 17.39 0.74
CA TYR A 263 -1.71 16.32 1.71
C TYR A 263 -2.60 16.52 2.94
N ARG A 264 -2.67 17.75 3.44
CA ARG A 264 -3.55 18.09 4.57
C ARG A 264 -5.03 17.89 4.21
N ARG A 265 -5.46 18.28 3.02
CA ARG A 265 -6.86 18.11 2.55
C ARG A 265 -7.29 16.66 2.50
N VAL A 266 -6.40 15.75 2.13
CA VAL A 266 -6.71 14.33 2.03
C VAL A 266 -6.46 13.55 3.33
N GLY A 267 -5.89 14.17 4.37
CA GLY A 267 -5.73 13.58 5.70
C GLY A 267 -4.38 12.89 5.95
N VAL A 268 -3.35 13.19 5.17
CA VAL A 268 -1.96 12.75 5.48
C VAL A 268 -1.53 13.37 6.81
N LYS A 269 -1.05 12.53 7.74
CA LYS A 269 -0.70 12.96 9.10
C LYS A 269 0.81 13.23 9.27
N TYR A 270 1.64 12.52 8.54
CA TYR A 270 3.11 12.59 8.63
C TYR A 270 3.73 12.76 7.24
N TYR A 271 4.85 13.43 7.18
CA TYR A 271 5.59 13.72 5.96
C TYR A 271 6.91 12.95 5.97
N GLU A 272 7.05 11.99 5.08
CA GLU A 272 8.30 11.28 4.84
C GLU A 272 9.14 12.12 3.88
N ILE A 273 10.25 12.64 4.38
CA ILE A 273 11.11 13.52 3.60
C ILE A 273 12.02 12.68 2.70
N SER A 274 12.01 12.97 1.40
CA SER A 274 12.85 12.21 0.46
C SER A 274 14.33 12.22 0.88
N PRO A 275 15.05 11.09 0.70
CA PRO A 275 16.45 10.98 1.08
C PRO A 275 17.32 12.07 0.44
N VAL A 276 18.26 12.59 1.23
CA VAL A 276 19.20 13.63 0.77
C VAL A 276 20.51 13.07 0.22
N PHE A 277 20.66 11.75 0.27
CA PHE A 277 21.74 10.99 -0.38
C PHE A 277 21.12 9.85 -1.20
N SER A 278 21.89 9.30 -2.14
CA SER A 278 21.43 8.17 -2.95
C SER A 278 21.26 6.91 -2.10
N GLN A 279 20.43 5.97 -2.56
CA GLN A 279 20.27 4.65 -1.98
C GLN A 279 21.60 3.85 -1.95
N TRP A 280 21.61 2.77 -1.16
CA TRP A 280 22.74 1.83 -1.01
C TRP A 280 24.02 2.49 -0.50
N GLY A 281 23.91 3.29 0.57
CA GLY A 281 25.06 3.74 1.33
C GLY A 281 25.52 5.17 1.12
N ALA A 282 24.71 5.99 0.51
CA ALA A 282 25.00 7.42 0.31
C ALA A 282 26.24 7.70 -0.56
N ASP A 283 26.43 6.97 -1.66
CA ASP A 283 27.57 7.11 -2.56
C ASP A 283 27.48 8.32 -3.49
N ASN A 284 26.28 8.82 -3.74
CA ASN A 284 26.01 9.96 -4.63
C ASN A 284 24.97 10.89 -4.00
N THR A 285 24.68 11.99 -4.71
CA THR A 285 23.62 12.92 -4.33
C THR A 285 22.37 12.72 -5.19
N PRO A 286 21.18 13.11 -4.72
CA PRO A 286 20.02 13.30 -5.58
C PRO A 286 20.32 14.32 -6.68
N LYS A 287 19.55 14.24 -7.77
CA LYS A 287 19.55 15.29 -8.80
C LYS A 287 18.99 16.57 -8.21
N VAL A 288 19.76 17.66 -8.27
CA VAL A 288 19.36 18.99 -7.86
C VAL A 288 19.41 19.94 -9.03
N VAL A 289 18.28 20.54 -9.36
CA VAL A 289 18.16 21.58 -10.39
C VAL A 289 18.08 22.94 -9.71
N ALA A 290 18.94 23.86 -10.11
CA ALA A 290 18.96 25.23 -9.62
C ALA A 290 18.86 26.25 -10.76
N THR A 291 18.32 27.42 -10.45
CA THR A 291 18.42 28.60 -11.31
C THR A 291 19.74 29.31 -11.03
N VAL A 292 20.62 29.32 -12.01
CA VAL A 292 21.95 29.94 -11.98
C VAL A 292 22.01 30.99 -13.07
N ASN A 293 22.17 32.26 -12.71
CA ASN A 293 22.18 33.39 -13.67
C ASN A 293 20.91 33.42 -14.56
N GLY A 294 19.75 33.07 -14.01
CA GLY A 294 18.46 33.05 -14.72
C GLY A 294 18.20 31.79 -15.58
N GLU A 295 19.10 30.82 -15.60
CA GLU A 295 18.96 29.56 -16.35
C GLU A 295 18.85 28.38 -15.40
N LYS A 296 17.93 27.42 -15.66
CA LYS A 296 17.85 26.15 -14.93
C LYS A 296 18.98 25.22 -15.32
N LYS A 297 19.74 24.72 -14.33
CA LYS A 297 20.89 23.81 -14.53
C LYS A 297 20.88 22.74 -13.45
N THR A 298 21.23 21.49 -13.80
CA THR A 298 21.56 20.46 -12.81
C THR A 298 22.90 20.82 -12.18
N ILE A 299 22.91 21.01 -10.86
CA ILE A 299 24.12 21.40 -10.11
C ILE A 299 24.70 20.24 -9.30
N PHE A 300 23.88 19.24 -8.93
CA PHE A 300 24.28 18.00 -8.26
C PHE A 300 23.51 16.81 -8.84
N GLY A 301 24.04 15.62 -8.65
CA GLY A 301 23.45 14.36 -9.12
C GLY A 301 24.48 13.23 -9.14
N TRP A 302 24.26 12.27 -10.03
CA TRP A 302 25.19 11.16 -10.25
C TRP A 302 26.60 11.67 -10.57
N GLY A 303 27.60 11.12 -9.87
CA GLY A 303 29.00 11.57 -9.98
C GLY A 303 29.37 12.74 -9.06
N THR A 304 28.41 13.32 -8.32
CA THR A 304 28.74 14.27 -7.25
C THR A 304 29.16 13.50 -6.00
N ASN A 305 30.33 13.80 -5.48
CA ASN A 305 30.74 13.26 -4.18
C ASN A 305 29.84 13.84 -3.07
N PRO A 306 29.06 13.02 -2.37
CA PRO A 306 28.12 13.49 -1.34
C PRO A 306 28.82 14.10 -0.12
N LEU A 307 30.11 13.84 0.07
CA LEU A 307 30.94 14.39 1.15
C LEU A 307 31.79 15.58 0.67
N SER A 308 31.58 16.12 -0.54
CA SER A 308 32.25 17.32 -1.00
C SER A 308 31.84 18.54 -0.17
N GLU A 309 32.73 19.50 -0.03
CA GLU A 309 32.45 20.77 0.65
C GLU A 309 31.30 21.52 -0.01
N GLU A 310 31.24 21.49 -1.34
CA GLU A 310 30.18 22.17 -2.11
C GLU A 310 28.80 21.56 -1.82
N TYR A 311 28.67 20.22 -1.86
CA TYR A 311 27.40 19.57 -1.54
C TYR A 311 27.05 19.74 -0.07
N ASN A 312 28.00 19.63 0.84
CA ASN A 312 27.77 19.84 2.27
C ASN A 312 27.27 21.27 2.56
N THR A 313 27.86 22.28 1.93
CA THR A 313 27.38 23.67 2.03
C THR A 313 25.94 23.80 1.54
N PHE A 314 25.63 23.22 0.38
CA PHE A 314 24.27 23.22 -0.18
C PHE A 314 23.27 22.52 0.74
N ILE A 315 23.53 21.25 1.12
CA ILE A 315 22.53 20.44 1.83
C ILE A 315 22.23 20.98 3.22
N ARG A 316 23.23 21.57 3.87
CA ARG A 316 23.03 22.24 5.17
C ARG A 316 22.18 23.51 5.03
N ALA A 317 22.45 24.35 4.02
CA ALA A 317 21.61 25.52 3.73
C ALA A 317 20.18 25.10 3.37
N PHE A 318 20.04 24.06 2.53
CA PHE A 318 18.75 23.53 2.08
C PHE A 318 17.90 23.00 3.23
N LEU A 319 18.45 22.10 4.08
CA LEU A 319 17.74 21.56 5.22
C LEU A 319 17.42 22.63 6.26
N SER A 320 18.35 23.54 6.55
CA SER A 320 18.09 24.66 7.48
C SER A 320 16.95 25.55 6.99
N GLY A 321 16.93 25.89 5.70
CA GLY A 321 15.86 26.67 5.08
C GLY A 321 14.53 25.93 5.12
N PHE A 322 14.51 24.64 4.75
CA PHE A 322 13.31 23.80 4.80
C PHE A 322 12.75 23.69 6.23
N ILE A 323 13.60 23.38 7.21
CA ILE A 323 13.18 23.27 8.62
C ILE A 323 12.62 24.60 9.14
N ALA A 324 13.25 25.73 8.81
CA ALA A 324 12.74 27.04 9.18
C ALA A 324 11.35 27.30 8.58
N HIS A 325 11.18 27.00 7.28
CA HIS A 325 9.89 27.14 6.60
C HIS A 325 8.80 26.24 7.23
N MET A 326 9.13 24.98 7.54
CA MET A 326 8.19 24.07 8.21
C MET A 326 7.82 24.51 9.63
N LYS A 327 8.75 25.13 10.37
CA LYS A 327 8.46 25.76 11.67
C LYS A 327 7.50 26.95 11.54
N GLU A 328 7.68 27.79 10.53
CA GLU A 328 6.76 28.88 10.24
C GLU A 328 5.35 28.38 9.92
N ARG A 329 5.24 27.22 9.23
CA ARG A 329 3.97 26.54 8.99
C ARG A 329 3.41 25.81 10.22
N GLY A 330 4.19 25.63 11.29
CA GLY A 330 3.82 24.82 12.47
C GLY A 330 3.69 23.32 12.18
N GLU A 331 4.38 22.81 11.17
CA GLU A 331 4.26 21.42 10.67
C GLU A 331 5.60 20.64 10.72
N ASP A 332 6.66 21.23 11.22
CA ASP A 332 7.98 20.60 11.33
C ASP A 332 7.96 19.28 12.13
N HIS A 333 7.11 19.21 13.16
CA HIS A 333 6.90 18.01 13.98
C HIS A 333 6.28 16.81 13.23
N LYS A 334 5.78 17.02 12.02
CA LYS A 334 5.23 15.95 11.15
C LYS A 334 6.28 15.34 10.24
N CYS A 335 7.47 15.95 10.15
CA CYS A 335 8.54 15.54 9.24
C CYS A 335 9.35 14.37 9.79
N TRP A 336 9.57 13.37 8.93
CA TRP A 336 10.43 12.21 9.16
C TRP A 336 11.53 12.21 8.13
N TYR A 337 12.78 12.21 8.56
CA TYR A 337 13.94 12.39 7.69
C TYR A 337 14.62 11.06 7.35
N HIS A 338 15.11 10.96 6.13
CA HIS A 338 15.98 9.88 5.68
C HIS A 338 17.42 10.38 5.48
N VAL A 339 18.38 9.53 5.80
CA VAL A 339 19.78 9.71 5.37
C VAL A 339 19.97 9.02 4.02
N SER A 340 19.86 7.71 3.99
CA SER A 340 20.03 6.88 2.80
C SER A 340 19.24 5.59 2.95
N ASP A 341 18.86 4.99 1.83
CA ASP A 341 18.11 3.75 1.80
C ASP A 341 19.02 2.51 1.73
N GLU A 342 18.62 1.43 2.43
CA GLU A 342 19.23 0.09 2.44
C GLU A 342 20.77 0.05 2.54
N PRO A 343 21.41 0.76 3.49
CA PRO A 343 22.86 0.62 3.67
C PRO A 343 23.20 -0.79 4.15
N THR A 344 24.24 -1.39 3.54
CA THR A 344 24.82 -2.67 3.97
C THR A 344 25.99 -2.44 4.94
N ALA A 345 26.53 -3.52 5.51
CA ALA A 345 27.71 -3.44 6.38
C ALA A 345 28.94 -2.79 5.69
N GLU A 346 29.08 -2.94 4.37
CA GLU A 346 30.16 -2.34 3.59
C GLU A 346 30.02 -0.81 3.48
N HIS A 347 28.77 -0.30 3.54
CA HIS A 347 28.46 1.13 3.46
C HIS A 347 28.49 1.84 4.81
N PHE A 348 28.81 1.14 5.90
CA PHE A 348 28.73 1.66 7.26
C PHE A 348 29.45 3.00 7.45
N GLU A 349 30.71 3.09 7.07
CA GLU A 349 31.52 4.31 7.22
C GLU A 349 31.01 5.46 6.34
N GLN A 350 30.56 5.16 5.12
CA GLN A 350 30.02 6.16 4.21
C GLN A 350 28.68 6.70 4.72
N TYR A 351 27.77 5.81 5.11
CA TYR A 351 26.49 6.15 5.71
C TYR A 351 26.68 7.02 6.97
N LYS A 352 27.59 6.61 7.87
CA LYS A 352 27.91 7.36 9.09
C LYS A 352 28.37 8.78 8.76
N LYS A 353 29.29 8.96 7.81
CA LYS A 353 29.78 10.29 7.39
C LYS A 353 28.66 11.13 6.79
N GLY A 354 27.84 10.57 5.91
CA GLY A 354 26.67 11.25 5.35
C GLY A 354 25.71 11.71 6.44
N ARG A 355 25.35 10.81 7.37
CA ARG A 355 24.51 11.14 8.53
C ARG A 355 25.12 12.25 9.37
N ASP A 356 26.38 12.11 9.78
CA ASP A 356 27.05 13.06 10.68
C ASP A 356 27.14 14.46 10.05
N SER A 357 27.14 14.60 8.72
CA SER A 357 27.18 15.89 8.01
C SER A 357 25.90 16.72 8.17
N ILE A 358 24.77 16.08 8.50
CA ILE A 358 23.45 16.73 8.66
C ILE A 358 22.81 16.51 10.03
N TYR A 359 23.39 15.65 10.86
CA TYR A 359 22.75 15.17 12.09
C TYR A 359 22.38 16.28 13.07
N ASP A 360 23.22 17.27 13.26
CA ASP A 360 22.97 18.42 14.12
C ASP A 360 21.75 19.27 13.68
N LEU A 361 21.34 19.16 12.41
CA LEU A 361 20.15 19.83 11.90
C LEU A 361 18.86 19.02 12.16
N VAL A 362 18.97 17.69 12.22
CA VAL A 362 17.82 16.78 12.30
C VAL A 362 17.77 15.96 13.59
N GLU A 363 18.67 16.18 14.54
CA GLU A 363 18.74 15.40 15.79
C GLU A 363 17.49 15.53 16.67
N ASP A 364 16.80 16.65 16.61
CA ASP A 364 15.55 16.90 17.35
C ASP A 364 14.31 16.32 16.64
N TYR A 365 14.47 15.79 15.43
CA TYR A 365 13.38 15.23 14.62
C TYR A 365 13.46 13.71 14.54
N GLU A 366 12.38 13.13 14.06
CA GLU A 366 12.32 11.69 13.77
C GLU A 366 13.11 11.38 12.50
N THR A 367 13.90 10.32 12.56
CA THR A 367 14.65 9.80 11.41
C THR A 367 14.33 8.33 11.25
N LEU A 368 14.16 7.89 10.01
CA LEU A 368 13.94 6.48 9.67
C LEU A 368 14.79 6.11 8.45
N ASP A 369 15.38 4.93 8.49
CA ASP A 369 16.08 4.36 7.34
C ASP A 369 15.86 2.84 7.31
N ALA A 370 15.74 2.27 6.10
CA ALA A 370 15.60 0.84 5.90
C ALA A 370 16.91 0.12 6.21
N VAL A 371 17.12 -0.22 7.49
CA VAL A 371 18.38 -0.76 8.03
C VAL A 371 18.17 -2.19 8.51
N SER A 372 18.75 -3.16 7.82
CA SER A 372 18.60 -4.60 8.10
C SER A 372 19.77 -5.24 8.86
N HIS A 373 20.76 -4.46 9.25
CA HIS A 373 21.88 -4.89 10.10
C HIS A 373 21.77 -4.26 11.47
N TYR A 374 21.56 -5.06 12.51
CA TYR A 374 21.35 -4.57 13.89
C TYR A 374 22.51 -3.71 14.43
N GLU A 375 23.72 -3.85 13.87
CA GLU A 375 24.89 -3.04 14.27
C GLU A 375 24.66 -1.52 14.10
N PHE A 376 23.89 -1.08 13.11
CA PHE A 376 23.51 0.34 12.95
C PHE A 376 22.71 0.85 14.17
N CYS A 377 21.81 0.02 14.66
CA CYS A 377 21.01 0.32 15.84
C CYS A 377 21.86 0.36 17.11
N LYS A 378 22.70 -0.66 17.31
CA LYS A 378 23.62 -0.78 18.46
C LYS A 378 24.58 0.39 18.58
N LEU A 379 24.99 0.97 17.46
CA LEU A 379 25.88 2.13 17.42
C LEU A 379 25.14 3.47 17.44
N GLY A 380 23.82 3.47 17.61
CA GLY A 380 22.99 4.67 17.70
C GLY A 380 22.90 5.46 16.39
N LEU A 381 23.14 4.81 15.25
CA LEU A 381 23.07 5.46 13.94
C LEU A 381 21.65 5.57 13.40
N SER A 382 20.72 4.73 13.85
CA SER A 382 19.31 4.80 13.52
C SER A 382 18.46 4.94 14.78
N LYS A 383 17.63 5.98 14.86
CA LYS A 383 16.67 6.19 15.95
C LYS A 383 15.43 5.31 15.79
N THR A 384 14.98 5.14 14.55
CA THR A 384 13.83 4.32 14.16
C THR A 384 14.30 3.33 13.10
N PRO A 385 14.80 2.17 13.53
CA PRO A 385 15.24 1.13 12.58
C PRO A 385 14.05 0.53 11.85
N VAL A 386 14.20 0.33 10.54
CA VAL A 386 13.20 -0.30 9.68
C VAL A 386 13.83 -1.55 9.03
N PRO A 387 14.03 -2.66 9.77
CA PRO A 387 14.57 -3.88 9.21
C PRO A 387 13.57 -4.62 8.32
N LYS A 388 14.11 -5.43 7.41
CA LYS A 388 13.34 -6.44 6.64
C LYS A 388 12.57 -7.36 7.59
N THR A 389 11.32 -7.68 7.24
CA THR A 389 10.51 -8.63 8.04
C THR A 389 11.22 -9.96 8.29
N MET A 390 12.06 -10.42 7.37
CA MET A 390 12.81 -11.66 7.50
C MET A 390 13.92 -11.63 8.57
N VAL A 391 14.38 -10.44 8.99
CA VAL A 391 15.42 -10.27 10.02
C VAL A 391 14.93 -9.51 11.25
N VAL A 392 13.67 -9.10 11.28
CA VAL A 392 13.11 -8.25 12.36
C VAL A 392 13.23 -8.89 13.74
N HIS A 393 13.23 -10.23 13.84
CA HIS A 393 13.39 -10.91 15.13
C HIS A 393 14.73 -10.63 15.80
N GLU A 394 15.81 -10.42 15.06
CA GLU A 394 17.08 -9.98 15.65
C GLU A 394 16.94 -8.64 16.39
N PHE A 395 16.18 -7.70 15.83
CA PHE A 395 15.91 -6.40 16.44
C PHE A 395 14.98 -6.52 17.66
N ILE A 396 13.94 -7.38 17.57
CA ILE A 396 13.01 -7.66 18.66
C ILE A 396 13.77 -8.28 19.85
N ASP A 397 14.56 -9.32 19.61
CA ASP A 397 15.29 -10.07 20.63
C ASP A 397 16.34 -9.21 21.35
N ASN A 398 16.86 -8.18 20.68
CA ASN A 398 17.80 -7.22 21.24
C ASN A 398 17.12 -5.95 21.78
N GLY A 399 15.78 -5.85 21.79
CA GLY A 399 15.04 -4.75 22.39
C GLY A 399 15.22 -3.41 21.65
N ALA A 400 15.30 -3.42 20.32
CA ALA A 400 15.42 -2.21 19.53
C ALA A 400 14.23 -1.27 19.78
N PRO A 401 14.48 0.03 20.10
CA PRO A 401 13.42 1.00 20.36
C PRO A 401 12.73 1.42 19.06
N ASN A 402 11.48 1.89 19.16
CA ASN A 402 10.72 2.48 18.04
C ASN A 402 10.74 1.64 16.75
N LEU A 403 10.70 0.31 16.91
CA LEU A 403 10.91 -0.62 15.82
C LEU A 403 9.81 -0.54 14.77
N TRP A 404 10.21 -0.35 13.53
CA TRP A 404 9.38 -0.51 12.33
C TRP A 404 9.76 -1.82 11.62
N THR A 405 9.13 -2.06 10.48
CA THR A 405 9.56 -3.13 9.58
C THR A 405 9.10 -2.86 8.15
N TYR A 406 9.70 -3.54 7.17
CA TYR A 406 9.30 -3.48 5.77
C TYR A 406 9.51 -4.82 5.07
N TYR A 407 8.87 -4.96 3.93
CA TYR A 407 9.18 -6.01 2.97
C TYR A 407 9.32 -5.43 1.56
N CYS A 408 10.06 -6.10 0.70
CA CYS A 408 10.16 -5.85 -0.73
C CYS A 408 10.77 -7.06 -1.46
N GLY A 409 10.70 -7.05 -2.79
CA GLY A 409 11.44 -7.97 -3.67
C GLY A 409 11.44 -9.42 -3.20
N GLY A 410 12.61 -10.03 -3.16
CA GLY A 410 12.82 -11.43 -2.83
C GLY A 410 12.51 -11.87 -1.39
N GLN A 411 11.98 -11.01 -0.56
CA GLN A 411 11.52 -11.36 0.80
C GLN A 411 10.19 -12.12 0.74
N CYS A 412 10.23 -13.42 0.54
CA CYS A 412 9.01 -14.23 0.42
C CYS A 412 9.08 -15.58 1.16
N ASP A 413 10.26 -16.01 1.64
CA ASP A 413 10.38 -17.25 2.38
C ASP A 413 9.74 -17.13 3.76
N ARG A 414 8.63 -17.86 3.97
CA ARG A 414 7.85 -17.94 5.23
C ARG A 414 7.32 -16.61 5.77
N ILE A 415 7.43 -15.53 5.03
CA ILE A 415 7.00 -14.19 5.46
C ILE A 415 5.84 -13.66 4.63
N SER A 416 5.14 -12.65 5.16
CA SER A 416 4.16 -11.86 4.42
C SER A 416 4.85 -11.00 3.36
N ASN A 417 4.25 -10.90 2.18
CA ASN A 417 4.58 -9.92 1.14
C ASN A 417 3.34 -9.75 0.23
N CYS A 418 3.43 -8.94 -0.80
CA CYS A 418 2.30 -8.57 -1.65
C CYS A 418 2.37 -9.12 -3.08
N HIS A 419 3.10 -10.23 -3.33
CA HIS A 419 3.20 -10.82 -4.66
C HIS A 419 1.85 -11.38 -5.15
N PHE A 420 1.65 -11.37 -6.47
CA PHE A 420 0.40 -11.84 -7.08
C PHE A 420 0.05 -13.29 -6.75
N ALA A 421 1.04 -14.15 -6.60
CA ALA A 421 0.79 -15.54 -6.24
C ALA A 421 0.41 -15.74 -4.76
N MET A 422 0.84 -14.85 -3.86
CA MET A 422 0.58 -15.03 -2.42
C MET A 422 -0.91 -14.97 -2.09
N GLU A 423 -1.33 -15.79 -1.15
CA GLU A 423 -2.67 -15.80 -0.58
C GLU A 423 -2.98 -14.44 0.09
N LEU A 424 -4.21 -13.91 -0.05
CA LEU A 424 -4.58 -12.63 0.56
C LEU A 424 -4.59 -12.72 2.10
N ALA A 425 -4.84 -13.90 2.68
CA ALA A 425 -4.65 -14.16 4.10
C ALA A 425 -3.20 -13.94 4.55
N ARG A 426 -2.22 -14.35 3.72
CA ARG A 426 -0.78 -14.12 3.95
C ARG A 426 -0.41 -12.64 3.93
N VAL A 427 -1.04 -11.84 3.05
CA VAL A 427 -0.89 -10.39 3.05
C VAL A 427 -1.48 -9.75 4.32
N ARG A 428 -2.71 -10.16 4.69
CA ARG A 428 -3.47 -9.62 5.81
C ARG A 428 -2.85 -9.93 7.18
N CYS A 429 -2.24 -11.11 7.35
CA CYS A 429 -1.70 -11.55 8.66
C CYS A 429 -0.57 -10.66 9.20
N LEU A 430 0.02 -9.79 8.37
CA LEU A 430 1.03 -8.83 8.79
C LEU A 430 0.56 -7.95 9.97
N GLY A 431 -0.71 -7.54 9.98
CA GLY A 431 -1.29 -6.76 11.09
C GLY A 431 -1.25 -7.50 12.43
N THR A 432 -1.53 -8.81 12.42
CA THR A 432 -1.44 -9.67 13.60
C THR A 432 0.00 -9.78 14.12
N GLN A 433 0.96 -9.94 13.20
CA GLN A 433 2.38 -10.02 13.54
C GLN A 433 2.87 -8.69 14.15
N MET A 434 2.55 -7.56 13.53
CA MET A 434 2.92 -6.24 14.04
C MET A 434 2.30 -5.93 15.40
N PHE A 435 1.04 -6.34 15.63
CA PHE A 435 0.38 -6.18 16.93
C PHE A 435 1.13 -6.90 18.05
N LYS A 436 1.49 -8.18 17.86
CA LYS A 436 2.17 -8.97 18.90
C LYS A 436 3.48 -8.32 19.35
N TYR A 437 4.26 -7.80 18.42
CA TYR A 437 5.60 -7.29 18.67
C TYR A 437 5.68 -5.77 18.84
N ASP A 438 4.54 -5.08 19.02
CA ASP A 438 4.48 -3.62 19.23
C ASP A 438 5.21 -2.81 18.15
N ILE A 439 5.15 -3.27 16.90
CA ILE A 439 5.75 -2.57 15.78
C ILE A 439 5.08 -1.20 15.62
N GLN A 440 5.89 -0.14 15.56
CA GLN A 440 5.43 1.25 15.55
C GLN A 440 5.16 1.79 14.15
N GLY A 441 5.69 1.14 13.12
CA GLY A 441 5.48 1.56 11.75
C GLY A 441 5.77 0.47 10.72
N PHE A 442 5.21 0.67 9.54
CA PHE A 442 5.42 -0.21 8.39
C PHE A 442 5.74 0.61 7.14
N LEU A 443 6.73 0.16 6.39
CA LEU A 443 7.14 0.75 5.13
C LEU A 443 7.00 -0.26 4.00
N HIS A 444 6.53 0.20 2.84
CA HIS A 444 6.64 -0.50 1.57
C HIS A 444 7.02 0.49 0.46
N TRP A 445 7.92 0.10 -0.44
CA TRP A 445 8.44 1.00 -1.45
C TRP A 445 7.50 1.22 -2.65
N GLY A 446 6.70 0.20 -3.01
CA GLY A 446 5.96 0.18 -4.27
C GLY A 446 4.48 0.55 -4.14
N TYR A 447 4.10 1.85 -4.05
CA TYR A 447 2.70 2.26 -4.16
C TYR A 447 2.26 2.40 -5.61
N ASN A 448 3.03 3.14 -6.41
CA ASN A 448 2.73 3.45 -7.80
C ASN A 448 4.00 3.61 -8.66
N TYR A 449 4.96 2.71 -8.48
CA TYR A 449 6.19 2.70 -9.27
C TYR A 449 5.93 2.06 -10.64
N TYR A 450 5.78 2.89 -11.67
CA TYR A 450 5.47 2.48 -13.05
C TYR A 450 6.68 2.56 -13.97
N ASN A 451 7.85 2.20 -13.47
CA ASN A 451 9.09 2.17 -14.22
C ASN A 451 9.70 0.77 -14.26
N TYR A 452 10.61 0.55 -15.22
CA TYR A 452 11.50 -0.60 -15.25
C TYR A 452 12.52 -0.54 -14.10
N GLN A 453 13.27 -1.59 -13.93
CA GLN A 453 14.39 -1.62 -13.00
C GLN A 453 15.27 -0.39 -13.18
N TRP A 454 15.63 0.23 -12.03
CA TRP A 454 16.47 1.44 -11.99
C TRP A 454 15.98 2.59 -12.88
N SER A 455 14.69 2.62 -13.15
CA SER A 455 14.05 3.69 -13.94
C SER A 455 14.62 3.85 -15.37
N TYR A 456 15.04 2.77 -16.02
CA TYR A 456 15.51 2.80 -17.41
C TYR A 456 14.43 3.24 -18.40
N ASP A 457 13.20 2.79 -18.16
CA ASP A 457 12.05 3.08 -19.02
C ASP A 457 10.76 2.96 -18.21
N LYS A 458 9.62 3.10 -18.85
CA LYS A 458 8.29 3.10 -18.25
C LYS A 458 7.56 1.82 -18.59
N VAL A 459 6.87 1.23 -17.62
CA VAL A 459 6.03 0.05 -17.84
C VAL A 459 4.59 0.42 -18.14
N ALA A 460 3.88 -0.48 -18.79
CA ALA A 460 2.42 -0.44 -18.95
C ALA A 460 1.77 -1.27 -17.83
N PRO A 461 1.24 -0.67 -16.72
CA PRO A 461 0.85 -1.42 -15.52
C PRO A 461 -0.25 -2.47 -15.73
N PHE A 462 -1.03 -2.38 -16.80
CA PHE A 462 -2.04 -3.38 -17.15
C PHE A 462 -1.50 -4.56 -17.96
N ALA A 463 -0.27 -4.49 -18.44
CA ALA A 463 0.37 -5.51 -19.27
C ALA A 463 1.61 -6.11 -18.58
N SER A 464 2.36 -5.32 -17.83
CA SER A 464 3.53 -5.76 -17.06
C SER A 464 3.33 -5.42 -15.59
N SER A 465 3.22 -6.43 -14.75
CA SER A 465 3.01 -6.30 -13.29
C SER A 465 4.29 -6.58 -12.48
N ASP A 466 5.40 -6.87 -13.17
CA ASP A 466 6.70 -7.26 -12.63
C ASP A 466 7.82 -6.29 -13.01
N GLY A 467 7.47 -5.11 -13.56
CA GLY A 467 8.43 -4.12 -13.99
C GLY A 467 9.33 -4.59 -15.12
N GLU A 468 8.80 -5.38 -16.08
CA GLU A 468 9.55 -6.01 -17.18
C GLU A 468 10.66 -6.96 -16.66
N SER A 469 10.24 -7.92 -15.84
CA SER A 469 11.11 -8.94 -15.22
C SER A 469 12.07 -8.40 -14.15
N PHE A 470 11.77 -7.24 -13.58
CA PHE A 470 12.57 -6.65 -12.50
C PHE A 470 12.25 -7.25 -11.12
N ALA A 471 10.97 -7.40 -10.80
CA ALA A 471 10.50 -7.83 -9.49
C ALA A 471 9.39 -8.89 -9.62
N ALA A 472 9.03 -9.55 -8.53
CA ALA A 472 7.81 -10.35 -8.54
C ALA A 472 6.59 -9.45 -8.79
N SER A 473 5.65 -9.95 -9.61
CA SER A 473 4.40 -9.26 -9.92
C SER A 473 3.71 -8.78 -8.66
N GLY A 474 3.44 -7.48 -8.58
CA GLY A 474 2.76 -6.86 -7.47
C GLY A 474 3.66 -6.13 -6.46
N ASP A 475 4.98 -6.28 -6.52
CA ASP A 475 5.89 -5.58 -5.61
C ASP A 475 6.03 -4.08 -5.96
N THR A 476 6.02 -3.74 -7.24
CA THR A 476 6.28 -2.38 -7.74
C THR A 476 5.12 -1.41 -7.55
N TYR A 477 3.88 -1.89 -7.53
CA TYR A 477 2.70 -1.04 -7.31
C TYR A 477 1.51 -1.80 -6.72
N MET A 478 0.66 -1.07 -6.01
CA MET A 478 -0.57 -1.54 -5.35
C MET A 478 -1.83 -0.95 -5.97
N VAL A 479 -1.70 0.05 -6.84
CA VAL A 479 -2.80 0.74 -7.52
C VAL A 479 -2.55 0.83 -9.02
N TYR A 480 -3.64 0.91 -9.79
CA TYR A 480 -3.61 0.94 -11.24
C TYR A 480 -4.07 2.31 -11.77
N PRO A 481 -3.39 2.89 -12.75
CA PRO A 481 -3.72 4.21 -13.25
C PRO A 481 -5.02 4.18 -14.09
N ALA A 482 -6.08 4.76 -13.55
CA ALA A 482 -7.34 4.89 -14.29
C ALA A 482 -7.34 6.10 -15.24
N PRO A 483 -8.10 6.06 -16.32
CA PRO A 483 -8.06 7.10 -17.37
C PRO A 483 -8.46 8.51 -16.89
N ASP A 484 -9.23 8.60 -15.80
CA ASP A 484 -9.67 9.88 -15.22
C ASP A 484 -8.67 10.48 -14.23
N GLY A 485 -7.58 9.75 -13.89
CA GLY A 485 -6.59 10.17 -12.92
C GLY A 485 -6.91 9.75 -11.48
N THR A 486 -8.00 8.99 -11.26
CA THR A 486 -8.29 8.39 -9.95
C THR A 486 -7.81 6.93 -9.97
N PRO A 487 -6.82 6.53 -9.18
CA PRO A 487 -6.27 5.18 -9.28
C PRO A 487 -7.29 4.13 -8.87
N TRP A 488 -7.29 2.98 -9.58
CA TRP A 488 -8.05 1.81 -9.16
C TRP A 488 -7.24 0.98 -8.18
N GLU A 489 -7.91 0.49 -7.15
CA GLU A 489 -7.33 -0.35 -6.10
C GLU A 489 -7.02 -1.77 -6.59
N SER A 490 -6.22 -2.50 -5.81
CA SER A 490 -5.99 -3.93 -5.96
C SER A 490 -6.57 -4.72 -4.79
N THR A 491 -6.78 -6.03 -4.98
CA THR A 491 -7.16 -6.96 -3.90
C THR A 491 -6.10 -6.99 -2.79
N ARG A 492 -4.82 -6.85 -3.15
CA ARG A 492 -3.68 -6.81 -2.22
C ARG A 492 -3.68 -5.54 -1.37
N LEU A 493 -3.97 -4.38 -1.97
CA LEU A 493 -4.12 -3.11 -1.26
C LEU A 493 -5.20 -3.22 -0.17
N ARG A 494 -6.34 -3.86 -0.52
CA ARG A 494 -7.45 -4.07 0.40
C ARG A 494 -7.11 -5.08 1.50
N ALA A 495 -6.47 -6.21 1.15
CA ALA A 495 -6.04 -7.20 2.15
C ALA A 495 -5.05 -6.60 3.16
N LEU A 496 -4.10 -5.78 2.70
CA LEU A 496 -3.16 -5.10 3.59
C LEU A 496 -3.87 -4.07 4.49
N TYR A 497 -4.82 -3.30 3.95
CA TYR A 497 -5.66 -2.40 4.75
C TYR A 497 -6.45 -3.16 5.83
N GLU A 498 -7.10 -4.27 5.47
CA GLU A 498 -7.82 -5.11 6.42
C GLU A 498 -6.89 -5.64 7.54
N GLY A 499 -5.63 -5.95 7.23
CA GLY A 499 -4.63 -6.32 8.24
C GLY A 499 -4.33 -5.18 9.22
N MET A 500 -4.24 -3.94 8.75
CA MET A 500 -4.08 -2.76 9.62
C MET A 500 -5.34 -2.51 10.46
N GLU A 501 -6.51 -2.77 9.91
CA GLU A 501 -7.78 -2.69 10.62
C GLU A 501 -7.89 -3.76 11.72
N ASP A 502 -7.49 -5.00 11.43
CA ASP A 502 -7.39 -6.08 12.43
C ASP A 502 -6.44 -5.70 13.57
N MET A 503 -5.29 -5.08 13.30
CA MET A 503 -4.36 -4.59 14.32
C MET A 503 -5.05 -3.58 15.25
N ARG A 504 -5.82 -2.65 14.70
CA ARG A 504 -6.59 -1.66 15.49
C ARG A 504 -7.64 -2.33 16.40
N VAL A 505 -8.33 -3.37 15.90
CA VAL A 505 -9.27 -4.15 16.71
C VAL A 505 -8.55 -4.92 17.81
N MET A 506 -7.37 -5.50 17.52
CA MET A 506 -6.52 -6.14 18.54
C MET A 506 -6.07 -5.15 19.62
N GLN A 507 -5.74 -3.92 19.24
CA GLN A 507 -5.41 -2.83 20.18
C GLN A 507 -6.63 -2.46 21.05
N LEU A 508 -7.82 -2.38 20.48
CA LEU A 508 -9.06 -2.16 21.22
C LEU A 508 -9.32 -3.31 22.21
N ALA A 509 -9.27 -4.55 21.75
CA ALA A 509 -9.42 -5.73 22.61
C ALA A 509 -8.38 -5.73 23.74
N SER A 510 -7.13 -5.39 23.42
CA SER A 510 -6.04 -5.29 24.40
C SER A 510 -6.32 -4.25 25.49
N SER A 511 -6.93 -3.12 25.15
CA SER A 511 -7.33 -2.10 26.13
C SER A 511 -8.44 -2.56 27.06
N LEU A 512 -9.26 -3.52 26.64
CA LEU A 512 -10.41 -4.05 27.39
C LEU A 512 -10.08 -5.27 28.24
N CYS A 513 -9.20 -6.15 27.77
CA CYS A 513 -8.92 -7.43 28.41
C CYS A 513 -7.42 -7.78 28.58
N GLY A 514 -6.53 -6.86 28.21
CA GLY A 514 -5.08 -7.05 28.30
C GLY A 514 -4.50 -7.74 27.05
N LYS A 515 -3.28 -7.33 26.67
CA LYS A 515 -2.59 -7.81 25.47
C LYS A 515 -2.37 -9.33 25.47
N GLU A 516 -1.96 -9.89 26.62
CA GLU A 516 -1.71 -11.33 26.78
C GLU A 516 -2.95 -12.16 26.47
N THR A 517 -4.15 -11.69 26.86
CA THR A 517 -5.42 -12.35 26.55
C THR A 517 -5.67 -12.38 25.04
N VAL A 518 -5.42 -11.26 24.35
CA VAL A 518 -5.60 -11.16 22.88
C VAL A 518 -4.61 -12.06 22.17
N VAL A 519 -3.31 -11.99 22.53
CA VAL A 519 -2.28 -12.84 21.94
C VAL A 519 -2.59 -14.31 22.15
N LYS A 520 -3.02 -14.69 23.37
CA LYS A 520 -3.40 -16.08 23.66
C LYS A 520 -4.57 -16.54 22.79
N ALA A 521 -5.62 -15.74 22.63
CA ALA A 521 -6.76 -16.08 21.79
C ALA A 521 -6.37 -16.30 20.33
N ILE A 522 -5.41 -15.52 19.82
CA ILE A 522 -4.85 -15.70 18.48
C ILE A 522 -4.03 -16.98 18.42
N GLU A 523 -3.10 -17.18 19.35
CA GLU A 523 -2.17 -18.31 19.35
C GLU A 523 -2.86 -19.67 19.66
N ASP A 524 -4.01 -19.68 20.32
CA ASP A 524 -4.84 -20.87 20.48
C ASP A 524 -5.39 -21.38 19.12
N ILE A 525 -5.46 -20.50 18.09
CA ILE A 525 -5.94 -20.85 16.74
C ILE A 525 -4.77 -21.22 15.81
N ILE A 526 -3.71 -20.39 15.80
CA ILE A 526 -2.64 -20.49 14.79
C ILE A 526 -1.28 -20.96 15.34
N GLY A 527 -1.21 -21.21 16.65
CA GLY A 527 0.08 -21.41 17.31
C GLY A 527 0.84 -20.09 17.49
N GLU A 528 2.14 -20.18 17.72
CA GLU A 528 2.97 -19.00 17.97
C GLU A 528 2.95 -18.00 16.80
N VAL A 529 2.55 -16.76 17.07
CA VAL A 529 2.64 -15.64 16.12
C VAL A 529 4.11 -15.23 15.95
N ARG A 530 4.62 -15.27 14.71
CA ARG A 530 5.97 -14.86 14.32
C ARG A 530 5.97 -14.29 12.92
N PHE A 531 6.95 -13.42 12.59
CA PHE A 531 7.08 -12.90 11.23
C PHE A 531 7.45 -13.96 10.18
N ASP A 532 8.09 -15.05 10.61
CA ASP A 532 8.45 -16.20 9.76
C ASP A 532 7.37 -17.32 9.74
N LYS A 533 6.15 -16.99 10.18
CA LYS A 533 4.99 -17.88 10.15
C LYS A 533 3.77 -17.10 9.68
N CYS A 534 3.32 -17.34 8.45
CA CYS A 534 2.15 -16.69 7.88
C CYS A 534 0.90 -17.56 7.99
N ILE A 535 -0.25 -16.90 8.06
CA ILE A 535 -1.56 -17.53 7.87
C ILE A 535 -1.80 -17.59 6.36
N LEU A 536 -2.06 -18.77 5.81
CA LEU A 536 -2.29 -18.98 4.38
C LEU A 536 -3.77 -19.13 4.04
N GLU A 537 -4.52 -19.76 4.93
CA GLU A 537 -5.92 -20.12 4.72
C GLU A 537 -6.84 -18.97 5.11
N SER A 538 -7.78 -18.63 4.23
CA SER A 538 -8.80 -17.60 4.44
C SER A 538 -9.63 -17.86 5.69
N ASP A 539 -10.07 -19.11 5.89
CA ASP A 539 -10.92 -19.50 7.04
C ASP A 539 -10.20 -19.35 8.37
N ILE A 540 -8.89 -19.65 8.41
CA ILE A 540 -8.06 -19.47 9.61
C ILE A 540 -7.92 -17.97 9.95
N MET A 541 -7.63 -17.12 8.94
CA MET A 541 -7.54 -15.67 9.15
C MET A 541 -8.86 -15.08 9.66
N LEU A 542 -9.99 -15.52 9.10
CA LEU A 542 -11.31 -15.12 9.57
C LEU A 542 -11.62 -15.63 10.98
N ALA A 543 -11.19 -16.84 11.35
CA ALA A 543 -11.33 -17.37 12.70
C ALA A 543 -10.57 -16.51 13.73
N VAL A 544 -9.32 -16.10 13.41
CA VAL A 544 -8.55 -15.17 14.24
C VAL A 544 -9.30 -13.86 14.43
N ARG A 545 -9.77 -13.25 13.34
CA ARG A 545 -10.54 -12.00 13.39
C ARG A 545 -11.79 -12.13 14.26
N ARG A 546 -12.60 -13.19 14.07
CA ARG A 546 -13.82 -13.42 14.83
C ARG A 546 -13.54 -13.63 16.33
N ALA A 547 -12.46 -14.36 16.67
CA ALA A 547 -12.05 -14.54 18.06
C ALA A 547 -11.68 -13.21 18.74
N VAL A 548 -10.93 -12.35 18.05
CA VAL A 548 -10.58 -11.03 18.58
C VAL A 548 -11.80 -10.12 18.69
N ASN A 549 -12.66 -10.09 17.66
CA ASN A 549 -13.93 -9.34 17.72
C ASN A 549 -14.79 -9.77 18.92
N GLN A 550 -14.87 -11.07 19.19
CA GLN A 550 -15.64 -11.61 20.31
C GLN A 550 -15.12 -11.11 21.66
N LEU A 551 -13.78 -10.99 21.83
CA LEU A 551 -13.21 -10.41 23.05
C LEU A 551 -13.68 -8.97 23.31
N VAL A 552 -13.90 -8.20 22.25
CA VAL A 552 -14.47 -6.85 22.35
C VAL A 552 -15.95 -6.93 22.67
N PHE A 553 -16.72 -7.75 21.93
CA PHE A 553 -18.17 -7.87 22.09
C PHE A 553 -18.60 -8.41 23.46
N ASP A 554 -17.79 -9.24 24.09
CA ASP A 554 -18.04 -9.75 25.46
C ASP A 554 -17.86 -8.67 26.56
N LYS A 555 -17.33 -7.48 26.21
CA LYS A 555 -17.03 -6.39 27.16
C LYS A 555 -17.92 -5.16 27.00
N ILE A 556 -18.76 -5.16 25.98
CA ILE A 556 -19.71 -4.09 25.66
C ILE A 556 -21.14 -4.64 25.78
#